data_075f2cd392a394ecba7c5c5d9562a311
#
_entry.id   075f2cd392a394ecba7c5c5d9562a311
#
_cell.length_a   1.000
_cell.length_b   1.000
_cell.length_c   1.000
_cell.angle_alpha   90.00
_cell.angle_beta   90.00
_cell.angle_gamma   90.00
#
_symmetry.space_group_name_H-M   'P 1'
#
loop_
_entity.id
_entity.type
_entity.pdbx_description
1 polymer ?
#
loop_
_entity_poly.entity_id
_entity_poly.type
_entity_poly.pdbx_seq_one_letter_code
_entity_poly.pdbx_strand_id
1 'polypeptide(L)'
;MLRRVHPLLQRRPSPTQPPRREGQNLALLLESMFAHSSNTRNFDKLPTPFRAVATDITTGEKVVFSKGHLPQVIRASMSIPAVFAPVELDGRLLVDGGMTDNIPLDVAREMGVDIAIVVDIGTPLRSRKQLATVVDVLNQSITLMTRRNSEEQLKALHPKDVLIQPPLAAYGVTDFGRAKDMIDAGYRATRALDVRLAHLRPAEPIDPELVAARAPGERTPIITAISVENDSKVSDDVIRYYIRQTLGEPLNLSRLQVDMGTLYGLDYFEQVQYRVVKKGQDNTLVISARGKRSGTDYLRLGLNLSDDMRGDSAFNLGASYRMNGINRLGAEWLTR
;
A
#
# COMPACT_ATOMS: atom_id res chain seq x y z
N MET A 1 -9.74 -44.97 -9.89
CA MET A 1 -9.27 -43.85 -9.00
C MET A 1 -9.67 -42.54 -9.65
N LEU A 2 -10.86 -42.04 -9.36
CA LEU A 2 -11.38 -40.80 -9.92
C LEU A 2 -10.81 -39.62 -9.09
N ARG A 3 -9.88 -38.84 -9.68
CA ARG A 3 -9.50 -37.52 -9.15
C ARG A 3 -10.73 -36.61 -9.23
N ARG A 4 -11.40 -36.39 -8.12
CA ARG A 4 -12.38 -35.30 -7.99
C ARG A 4 -11.61 -34.00 -8.07
N VAL A 5 -11.70 -33.31 -9.19
CA VAL A 5 -11.23 -31.94 -9.36
C VAL A 5 -12.06 -31.09 -8.42
N HIS A 6 -11.39 -30.37 -7.50
CA HIS A 6 -12.02 -29.52 -6.51
C HIS A 6 -12.78 -28.38 -7.22
N PRO A 7 -14.05 -28.08 -6.90
CA PRO A 7 -14.87 -27.08 -7.60
C PRO A 7 -14.30 -25.65 -7.61
N LEU A 8 -13.33 -25.35 -6.74
CA LEU A 8 -12.68 -24.04 -6.64
C LEU A 8 -11.74 -23.71 -7.82
N LEU A 9 -11.36 -24.68 -8.65
CA LEU A 9 -10.39 -24.47 -9.75
C LEU A 9 -11.00 -23.80 -11.00
N GLN A 10 -12.30 -23.53 -11.06
CA GLN A 10 -12.95 -22.97 -12.26
C GLN A 10 -13.39 -21.49 -12.12
N ARG A 11 -12.99 -20.77 -11.07
CA ARG A 11 -13.38 -19.38 -10.93
C ARG A 11 -12.55 -18.45 -11.80
N ARG A 12 -13.16 -17.88 -12.84
CA ARG A 12 -12.72 -16.62 -13.43
C ARG A 12 -13.08 -15.48 -12.46
N PRO A 13 -12.16 -14.55 -12.13
CA PRO A 13 -12.50 -13.42 -11.29
C PRO A 13 -13.61 -12.58 -11.93
N SER A 14 -14.63 -12.24 -11.15
CA SER A 14 -15.73 -11.36 -11.57
C SER A 14 -15.20 -9.95 -11.86
N PRO A 15 -15.62 -9.28 -12.97
CA PRO A 15 -15.12 -7.97 -13.34
C PRO A 15 -15.57 -6.81 -12.45
N THR A 16 -16.41 -7.06 -11.46
CA THR A 16 -16.97 -6.02 -10.59
C THR A 16 -16.58 -6.24 -9.14
N GLN A 17 -15.34 -5.86 -8.77
CA GLN A 17 -14.96 -5.76 -7.37
C GLN A 17 -14.45 -4.34 -7.05
N PRO A 18 -14.88 -3.79 -5.89
CA PRO A 18 -14.62 -2.42 -5.47
C PRO A 18 -13.15 -2.19 -5.03
N PRO A 19 -12.75 -0.96 -4.66
CA PRO A 19 -11.38 -0.46 -4.44
C PRO A 19 -10.48 -1.23 -3.47
N ARG A 20 -10.99 -2.24 -2.76
CA ARG A 20 -10.20 -3.11 -1.87
C ARG A 20 -9.06 -3.87 -2.57
N ARG A 21 -9.17 -4.13 -3.90
CA ARG A 21 -8.10 -4.81 -4.67
C ARG A 21 -6.87 -3.96 -4.85
N GLU A 22 -7.03 -2.65 -5.01
CA GLU A 22 -5.92 -1.72 -5.24
C GLU A 22 -4.99 -1.64 -4.01
N GLY A 23 -5.55 -1.58 -2.81
CA GLY A 23 -4.77 -1.60 -1.58
C GLY A 23 -3.98 -2.89 -1.35
N GLN A 24 -4.53 -4.05 -1.75
CA GLN A 24 -3.86 -5.33 -1.66
C GLN A 24 -2.69 -5.42 -2.65
N ASN A 25 -2.90 -5.00 -3.91
CA ASN A 25 -1.85 -5.00 -4.92
C ASN A 25 -0.68 -4.09 -4.54
N LEU A 26 -0.97 -2.91 -3.97
CA LEU A 26 0.04 -2.01 -3.46
C LEU A 26 0.84 -2.63 -2.30
N ALA A 27 0.16 -3.30 -1.36
CA ALA A 27 0.84 -4.00 -0.27
C ALA A 27 1.80 -5.07 -0.80
N LEU A 28 1.36 -5.90 -1.75
CA LEU A 28 2.20 -6.94 -2.38
C LEU A 28 3.38 -6.34 -3.17
N LEU A 29 3.16 -5.20 -3.84
CA LEU A 29 4.23 -4.49 -4.53
C LEU A 29 5.29 -4.01 -3.53
N LEU A 30 4.87 -3.37 -2.43
CA LEU A 30 5.79 -2.92 -1.39
C LEU A 30 6.56 -4.10 -0.77
N GLU A 31 5.90 -5.22 -0.47
CA GLU A 31 6.57 -6.42 0.00
C GLU A 31 7.65 -6.91 -0.98
N SER A 32 7.37 -6.89 -2.28
CA SER A 32 8.35 -7.29 -3.30
C SER A 32 9.53 -6.32 -3.40
N MET A 33 9.27 -5.01 -3.35
CA MET A 33 10.31 -3.98 -3.44
C MET A 33 11.27 -4.01 -2.25
N PHE A 34 10.76 -4.30 -1.06
CA PHE A 34 11.54 -4.29 0.19
C PHE A 34 11.88 -5.68 0.72
N ALA A 35 11.74 -6.74 -0.10
CA ALA A 35 12.03 -8.12 0.31
C ALA A 35 13.44 -8.30 0.88
N HIS A 36 14.44 -7.59 0.33
CA HIS A 36 15.83 -7.62 0.80
C HIS A 36 16.01 -6.95 2.18
N SER A 37 15.14 -6.02 2.55
CA SER A 37 15.16 -5.31 3.84
C SER A 37 14.18 -5.87 4.86
N SER A 38 13.46 -6.96 4.55
CA SER A 38 12.39 -7.54 5.36
C SER A 38 12.83 -7.96 6.77
N ASN A 39 14.12 -8.26 6.95
CA ASN A 39 14.72 -8.63 8.23
C ASN A 39 15.20 -7.44 9.07
N THR A 40 15.25 -6.23 8.49
CA THR A 40 15.70 -5.03 9.19
C THR A 40 14.53 -4.37 9.88
N ARG A 41 14.42 -4.58 11.20
CA ARG A 41 13.35 -4.02 12.03
C ARG A 41 13.63 -2.60 12.52
N ASN A 42 14.88 -2.23 12.70
CA ASN A 42 15.31 -0.89 13.09
C ASN A 42 15.77 -0.14 11.85
N PHE A 43 15.08 0.95 11.52
CA PHE A 43 15.31 1.71 10.29
C PHE A 43 16.59 2.58 10.32
N ASP A 44 17.21 2.76 11.50
CA ASP A 44 18.54 3.37 11.59
C ASP A 44 19.64 2.43 11.09
N LYS A 45 19.35 1.13 11.00
CA LYS A 45 20.25 0.11 10.47
C LYS A 45 20.08 -0.15 8.96
N LEU A 46 19.20 0.56 8.31
CA LEU A 46 19.12 0.56 6.86
C LEU A 46 20.35 1.26 6.26
N PRO A 47 20.76 0.95 5.03
CA PRO A 47 21.87 1.62 4.34
C PRO A 47 21.72 3.15 4.32
N THR A 48 20.49 3.63 4.31
CA THR A 48 20.12 5.02 4.56
C THR A 48 19.10 5.02 5.70
N PRO A 49 19.37 5.66 6.85
CA PRO A 49 18.39 5.78 7.94
C PRO A 49 17.06 6.36 7.44
N PHE A 50 15.96 5.79 7.92
CA PHE A 50 14.64 6.09 7.38
C PHE A 50 13.62 6.34 8.49
N ARG A 51 12.68 7.25 8.22
CA ARG A 51 11.46 7.45 9.00
C ARG A 51 10.25 7.48 8.05
N ALA A 52 9.14 6.95 8.52
CA ALA A 52 7.85 7.17 7.89
C ALA A 52 6.90 7.80 8.89
N VAL A 53 6.05 8.68 8.40
CA VAL A 53 5.03 9.36 9.21
C VAL A 53 3.66 8.87 8.78
N ALA A 54 2.81 8.53 9.75
CA ALA A 54 1.41 8.23 9.55
C ALA A 54 0.56 9.03 10.55
N THR A 55 -0.73 9.06 10.34
CA THR A 55 -1.71 9.67 11.25
C THR A 55 -2.56 8.57 11.89
N ASP A 56 -2.65 8.51 13.20
CA ASP A 56 -3.68 7.72 13.88
C ASP A 56 -5.03 8.45 13.74
N ILE A 57 -5.94 7.87 12.92
CA ILE A 57 -7.23 8.53 12.63
C ILE A 57 -8.17 8.54 13.83
N THR A 58 -7.90 7.72 14.86
CA THR A 58 -8.74 7.66 16.06
C THR A 58 -8.40 8.75 17.07
N THR A 59 -7.14 9.19 17.11
CA THR A 59 -6.65 10.21 18.04
C THR A 59 -6.28 11.53 17.35
N GLY A 60 -6.01 11.49 16.04
CA GLY A 60 -5.48 12.62 15.29
C GLY A 60 -3.99 12.84 15.51
N GLU A 61 -3.28 11.94 16.18
CA GLU A 61 -1.88 12.07 16.50
C GLU A 61 -0.96 11.70 15.32
N LYS A 62 0.15 12.42 15.21
CA LYS A 62 1.29 12.05 14.35
C LYS A 62 1.99 10.82 14.91
N VAL A 63 2.21 9.82 14.08
CA VAL A 63 2.94 8.60 14.40
C VAL A 63 4.19 8.52 13.54
N VAL A 64 5.37 8.58 14.18
CA VAL A 64 6.66 8.47 13.51
C VAL A 64 7.22 7.07 13.70
N PHE A 65 7.48 6.39 12.61
CA PHE A 65 8.05 5.04 12.62
C PHE A 65 9.56 5.07 12.39
N SER A 66 10.30 4.57 13.36
CA SER A 66 11.76 4.30 13.30
C SER A 66 12.07 2.80 13.26
N LYS A 67 11.05 1.96 13.42
CA LYS A 67 11.16 0.50 13.46
C LYS A 67 9.86 -0.16 13.04
N GLY A 68 9.90 -1.46 12.75
CA GLY A 68 8.74 -2.26 12.39
C GLY A 68 8.96 -3.04 11.08
N HIS A 69 7.87 -3.48 10.47
CA HIS A 69 7.89 -4.12 9.15
C HIS A 69 7.80 -3.03 8.07
N LEU A 70 8.91 -2.77 7.38
CA LEU A 70 9.06 -1.62 6.48
C LEU A 70 7.94 -1.48 5.43
N PRO A 71 7.54 -2.55 4.69
CA PRO A 71 6.42 -2.46 3.74
C PRO A 71 5.11 -2.02 4.38
N GLN A 72 4.78 -2.53 5.58
CA GLN A 72 3.54 -2.17 6.28
C GLN A 72 3.56 -0.72 6.76
N VAL A 73 4.70 -0.27 7.27
CA VAL A 73 4.88 1.12 7.73
C VAL A 73 4.75 2.09 6.56
N ILE A 74 5.39 1.80 5.42
CA ILE A 74 5.25 2.61 4.20
C ILE A 74 3.79 2.57 3.72
N ARG A 75 3.15 1.39 3.74
CA ARG A 75 1.73 1.26 3.36
C ARG A 75 0.81 2.09 4.24
N ALA A 76 1.09 2.18 5.55
CA ALA A 76 0.35 3.04 6.47
C ALA A 76 0.54 4.52 6.12
N SER A 77 1.80 4.94 5.92
CA SER A 77 2.17 6.33 5.58
C SER A 77 1.54 6.85 4.27
N MET A 78 1.19 5.96 3.35
CA MET A 78 0.57 6.32 2.06
C MET A 78 -0.90 5.90 1.95
N SER A 79 -1.58 5.67 3.09
CA SER A 79 -3.00 5.32 3.15
C SER A 79 -3.90 6.56 3.03
N ILE A 80 -3.92 7.18 1.83
CA ILE A 80 -4.71 8.38 1.55
C ILE A 80 -6.19 8.07 1.79
N PRO A 81 -6.87 8.83 2.67
CA PRO A 81 -8.31 8.65 2.91
C PRO A 81 -9.12 8.76 1.62
N ALA A 82 -10.19 7.97 1.51
CA ALA A 82 -11.04 7.80 0.34
C ALA A 82 -10.37 7.10 -0.88
N VAL A 83 -9.04 6.97 -0.92
CA VAL A 83 -8.31 6.22 -1.97
C VAL A 83 -7.94 4.83 -1.46
N PHE A 84 -7.37 4.75 -0.27
CA PHE A 84 -6.94 3.49 0.33
C PHE A 84 -7.59 3.25 1.69
N ALA A 85 -7.80 1.98 2.03
CA ALA A 85 -8.24 1.61 3.36
C ALA A 85 -7.15 1.93 4.40
N PRO A 86 -7.54 2.37 5.62
CA PRO A 86 -6.62 2.50 6.74
C PRO A 86 -5.86 1.21 7.04
N VAL A 87 -4.68 1.34 7.64
CA VAL A 87 -3.85 0.21 8.07
C VAL A 87 -3.93 0.07 9.57
N GLU A 88 -4.32 -1.11 10.05
CA GLU A 88 -4.24 -1.43 11.48
C GLU A 88 -2.85 -1.97 11.81
N LEU A 89 -2.12 -1.25 12.66
CA LEU A 89 -0.76 -1.61 13.10
C LEU A 89 -0.56 -1.23 14.57
N ASP A 90 -0.11 -2.18 15.37
CA ASP A 90 0.15 -2.01 16.81
C ASP A 90 -1.06 -1.42 17.58
N GLY A 91 -2.28 -1.86 17.23
CA GLY A 91 -3.53 -1.43 17.86
C GLY A 91 -4.00 -0.03 17.45
N ARG A 92 -3.32 0.64 16.51
CA ARG A 92 -3.68 1.94 15.94
C ARG A 92 -4.31 1.78 14.56
N LEU A 93 -5.23 2.67 14.23
CA LEU A 93 -5.83 2.74 12.90
C LEU A 93 -5.19 3.90 12.12
N LEU A 94 -4.29 3.57 11.19
CA LEU A 94 -3.38 4.51 10.55
C LEU A 94 -3.84 4.89 9.15
N VAL A 95 -3.71 6.18 8.85
CA VAL A 95 -3.89 6.77 7.52
C VAL A 95 -2.66 7.58 7.14
N ASP A 96 -2.67 8.17 5.95
CA ASP A 96 -1.60 8.99 5.39
C ASP A 96 -1.06 10.04 6.38
N GLY A 97 0.26 10.13 6.46
CA GLY A 97 0.94 11.06 7.36
C GLY A 97 0.72 12.52 7.00
N GLY A 98 0.41 12.80 5.75
CA GLY A 98 0.17 14.16 5.28
C GLY A 98 -1.01 14.86 5.97
N MET A 99 -1.89 14.13 6.66
CA MET A 99 -2.96 14.73 7.44
C MET A 99 -2.44 15.47 8.68
N THR A 100 -1.35 15.00 9.31
CA THR A 100 -0.74 15.60 10.48
C THR A 100 0.59 16.27 10.19
N ASP A 101 1.39 15.70 9.29
CA ASP A 101 2.72 16.20 8.95
C ASP A 101 3.15 15.72 7.56
N ASN A 102 2.86 16.52 6.54
CA ASN A 102 3.14 16.20 5.15
C ASN A 102 4.61 16.44 4.74
N ILE A 103 5.27 17.38 5.42
CA ILE A 103 6.69 17.70 5.24
C ILE A 103 7.38 17.58 6.60
N PRO A 104 7.76 16.36 7.04
CA PRO A 104 8.27 16.10 8.39
C PRO A 104 9.71 16.58 8.56
N LEU A 105 9.92 17.91 8.44
CA LEU A 105 11.22 18.54 8.59
C LEU A 105 11.73 18.44 10.02
N ASP A 106 10.84 18.57 11.00
CA ASP A 106 11.14 18.38 12.42
C ASP A 106 11.67 16.97 12.70
N VAL A 107 11.03 15.94 12.13
CA VAL A 107 11.49 14.54 12.25
C VAL A 107 12.88 14.36 11.64
N ALA A 108 13.14 14.98 10.48
CA ALA A 108 14.48 14.96 9.89
C ALA A 108 15.51 15.64 10.79
N ARG A 109 15.17 16.78 11.42
CA ARG A 109 16.05 17.46 12.38
C ARG A 109 16.34 16.61 13.62
N GLU A 110 15.34 15.88 14.14
CA GLU A 110 15.52 14.92 15.23
C GLU A 110 16.47 13.78 14.86
N MET A 111 16.57 13.43 13.57
CA MET A 111 17.57 12.47 13.07
C MET A 111 19.00 13.06 13.02
N GLY A 112 19.19 14.33 13.32
CA GLY A 112 20.51 14.98 13.37
C GLY A 112 21.02 15.46 12.02
N VAL A 113 20.14 15.76 11.04
CA VAL A 113 20.57 16.26 9.73
C VAL A 113 20.94 17.74 9.82
N ASP A 114 22.07 18.13 9.23
CA ASP A 114 22.55 19.52 9.15
C ASP A 114 21.87 20.31 8.04
N ILE A 115 21.54 19.64 6.93
CA ILE A 115 20.94 20.22 5.73
C ILE A 115 19.80 19.32 5.28
N ALA A 116 18.63 19.91 5.05
CA ALA A 116 17.48 19.20 4.50
C ALA A 116 17.29 19.55 3.01
N ILE A 117 17.05 18.52 2.20
CA ILE A 117 16.51 18.68 0.85
C ILE A 117 15.04 18.33 0.93
N VAL A 118 14.18 19.35 0.84
CA VAL A 118 12.73 19.19 0.97
C VAL A 118 12.10 19.20 -0.42
N VAL A 119 11.30 18.19 -0.72
CA VAL A 119 10.52 18.10 -1.95
C VAL A 119 9.05 18.33 -1.59
N ASP A 120 8.53 19.50 -1.90
CA ASP A 120 7.12 19.84 -1.70
C ASP A 120 6.33 19.58 -2.99
N ILE A 121 5.51 18.54 -2.96
CA ILE A 121 4.60 18.16 -4.05
C ILE A 121 3.16 18.61 -3.78
N GLY A 122 2.98 19.63 -2.92
CA GLY A 122 1.69 20.10 -2.44
C GLY A 122 0.68 20.33 -3.58
N THR A 123 -0.53 19.84 -3.37
CA THR A 123 -1.63 20.02 -4.32
C THR A 123 -2.24 21.42 -4.14
N PRO A 124 -2.41 22.21 -5.21
CA PRO A 124 -3.10 23.49 -5.12
C PRO A 124 -4.57 23.31 -4.76
N LEU A 125 -5.14 24.32 -4.09
CA LEU A 125 -6.57 24.34 -3.80
C LEU A 125 -7.36 24.43 -5.09
N ARG A 126 -8.45 23.66 -5.15
CA ARG A 126 -9.40 23.68 -6.26
C ARG A 126 -10.23 24.97 -6.24
N SER A 127 -10.55 25.49 -7.41
CA SER A 127 -11.47 26.61 -7.56
C SER A 127 -12.91 26.21 -7.22
N ARG A 128 -13.77 27.19 -6.94
CA ARG A 128 -15.19 26.94 -6.66
C ARG A 128 -15.89 26.11 -7.74
N LYS A 129 -15.52 26.28 -9.02
CA LYS A 129 -16.12 25.52 -10.14
C LYS A 129 -15.75 24.03 -10.12
N GLN A 130 -14.66 23.67 -9.47
CA GLN A 130 -14.16 22.30 -9.35
C GLN A 130 -14.63 21.59 -8.08
N LEU A 131 -15.42 22.27 -7.21
CA LEU A 131 -15.99 21.73 -5.98
C LEU A 131 -17.48 21.42 -6.21
N ALA A 132 -17.77 20.52 -7.14
CA ALA A 132 -19.13 20.21 -7.56
C ALA A 132 -19.78 19.06 -6.77
N THR A 133 -18.96 18.16 -6.21
CA THR A 133 -19.42 16.95 -5.52
C THR A 133 -18.97 16.91 -4.05
N VAL A 134 -19.65 16.08 -3.24
CA VAL A 134 -19.26 15.83 -1.84
C VAL A 134 -17.82 15.30 -1.77
N VAL A 135 -17.42 14.47 -2.74
CA VAL A 135 -16.05 13.92 -2.81
C VAL A 135 -15.04 15.04 -3.09
N ASP A 136 -15.36 16.02 -3.94
CA ASP A 136 -14.48 17.17 -4.18
C ASP A 136 -14.30 18.02 -2.92
N VAL A 137 -15.37 18.25 -2.17
CA VAL A 137 -15.32 18.99 -0.90
C VAL A 137 -14.48 18.23 0.13
N LEU A 138 -14.66 16.91 0.25
CA LEU A 138 -13.85 16.08 1.15
C LEU A 138 -12.37 16.14 0.78
N ASN A 139 -12.03 15.97 -0.50
CA ASN A 139 -10.65 16.07 -0.97
C ASN A 139 -10.04 17.46 -0.73
N GLN A 140 -10.83 18.52 -0.92
CA GLN A 140 -10.40 19.87 -0.61
C GLN A 140 -10.12 20.07 0.89
N SER A 141 -10.94 19.49 1.76
CA SER A 141 -10.75 19.56 3.21
C SER A 141 -9.44 18.87 3.63
N ILE A 142 -9.15 17.69 3.07
CA ILE A 142 -7.88 16.99 3.28
C ILE A 142 -6.70 17.86 2.77
N THR A 143 -6.83 18.44 1.57
CA THR A 143 -5.79 19.31 0.99
C THR A 143 -5.53 20.54 1.88
N LEU A 144 -6.58 21.15 2.45
CA LEU A 144 -6.44 22.29 3.36
C LEU A 144 -5.66 21.92 4.62
N MET A 145 -5.96 20.76 5.24
CA MET A 145 -5.24 20.27 6.42
C MET A 145 -3.78 20.01 6.11
N THR A 146 -3.50 19.26 5.05
CA THR A 146 -2.14 18.94 4.59
C THR A 146 -1.33 20.19 4.29
N ARG A 147 -1.93 21.16 3.61
CA ARG A 147 -1.26 22.40 3.22
C ARG A 147 -0.89 23.28 4.42
N ARG A 148 -1.79 23.40 5.40
CA ARG A 148 -1.51 24.16 6.62
C ARG A 148 -0.30 23.62 7.35
N ASN A 149 -0.22 22.31 7.53
CA ASN A 149 0.92 21.65 8.18
C ASN A 149 2.22 21.85 7.38
N SER A 150 2.14 21.72 6.03
CA SER A 150 3.31 21.95 5.16
C SER A 150 3.82 23.38 5.27
N GLU A 151 2.94 24.38 5.29
CA GLU A 151 3.31 25.80 5.38
C GLU A 151 4.04 26.11 6.72
N GLU A 152 3.66 25.48 7.82
CA GLU A 152 4.34 25.63 9.11
C GLU A 152 5.76 25.05 9.07
N GLN A 153 5.94 23.86 8.51
CA GLN A 153 7.24 23.22 8.35
C GLN A 153 8.15 23.98 7.38
N LEU A 154 7.60 24.52 6.28
CA LEU A 154 8.38 25.30 5.32
C LEU A 154 8.91 26.62 5.91
N LYS A 155 8.24 27.21 6.89
CA LYS A 155 8.74 28.39 7.62
C LYS A 155 9.97 28.06 8.49
N ALA A 156 10.14 26.79 8.86
CA ALA A 156 11.27 26.33 9.68
C ALA A 156 12.51 25.95 8.84
N LEU A 157 12.48 26.16 7.53
CA LEU A 157 13.64 25.92 6.67
C LEU A 157 14.79 26.86 7.02
N HIS A 158 15.98 26.31 7.12
CA HIS A 158 17.21 27.07 7.30
C HIS A 158 17.74 27.60 5.95
N PRO A 159 18.55 28.66 5.93
CA PRO A 159 19.13 29.19 4.69
C PRO A 159 19.95 28.20 3.87
N LYS A 160 20.50 27.17 4.54
CA LYS A 160 21.28 26.09 3.90
C LYS A 160 20.42 25.00 3.28
N ASP A 161 19.13 24.92 3.64
CA ASP A 161 18.23 23.92 3.12
C ASP A 161 17.86 24.18 1.65
N VAL A 162 17.50 23.13 0.96
CA VAL A 162 17.09 23.22 -0.45
C VAL A 162 15.62 22.81 -0.55
N LEU A 163 14.79 23.73 -1.01
CA LEU A 163 13.37 23.46 -1.31
C LEU A 163 13.20 23.24 -2.82
N ILE A 164 12.61 22.10 -3.17
CA ILE A 164 12.27 21.71 -4.54
C ILE A 164 10.74 21.65 -4.64
N GLN A 165 10.15 22.47 -5.52
CA GLN A 165 8.70 22.51 -5.74
C GLN A 165 8.39 22.23 -7.22
N PRO A 166 8.17 20.97 -7.60
CA PRO A 166 7.80 20.64 -8.98
C PRO A 166 6.43 21.25 -9.34
N PRO A 167 6.23 21.73 -10.57
CA PRO A 167 4.96 22.31 -11.02
C PRO A 167 3.93 21.20 -11.31
N LEU A 168 3.32 20.63 -10.26
CA LEU A 168 2.38 19.51 -10.35
C LEU A 168 0.90 19.91 -10.32
N ALA A 169 0.57 21.19 -10.46
CA ALA A 169 -0.80 21.70 -10.36
C ALA A 169 -1.80 21.08 -11.37
N ALA A 170 -1.31 20.55 -12.49
CA ALA A 170 -2.13 19.90 -13.52
C ALA A 170 -2.39 18.40 -13.26
N TYR A 171 -1.92 17.86 -12.14
CA TYR A 171 -2.02 16.44 -11.81
C TYR A 171 -2.86 16.23 -10.55
N GLY A 172 -3.74 15.24 -10.61
CA GLY A 172 -4.51 14.77 -9.44
C GLY A 172 -3.79 13.69 -8.66
N VAL A 173 -4.22 13.48 -7.41
CA VAL A 173 -3.65 12.46 -6.50
C VAL A 173 -3.78 11.03 -7.06
N THR A 174 -4.75 10.80 -7.97
CA THR A 174 -5.03 9.49 -8.57
C THR A 174 -4.50 9.32 -10.00
N ASP A 175 -3.74 10.29 -10.52
CA ASP A 175 -3.24 10.28 -11.91
C ASP A 175 -2.01 9.36 -12.08
N PHE A 176 -2.04 8.16 -11.53
CA PHE A 176 -0.93 7.19 -11.59
C PHE A 176 -0.49 6.85 -13.03
N GLY A 177 -1.40 6.91 -14.01
CA GLY A 177 -1.07 6.70 -15.43
C GLY A 177 -0.15 7.78 -16.02
N ARG A 178 0.00 8.93 -15.35
CA ARG A 178 0.86 10.06 -15.75
C ARG A 178 2.12 10.18 -14.90
N ALA A 179 2.51 9.11 -14.21
CA ALA A 179 3.68 9.09 -13.31
C ALA A 179 4.97 9.55 -14.04
N LYS A 180 5.15 9.18 -15.32
CA LYS A 180 6.31 9.61 -16.11
C LYS A 180 6.38 11.13 -16.25
N ASP A 181 5.28 11.80 -16.54
CA ASP A 181 5.23 13.25 -16.67
C ASP A 181 5.59 13.95 -15.37
N MET A 182 5.11 13.39 -14.24
CA MET A 182 5.41 13.91 -12.90
C MET A 182 6.88 13.71 -12.52
N ILE A 183 7.48 12.57 -12.87
CA ILE A 183 8.92 12.31 -12.71
C ILE A 183 9.73 13.34 -13.51
N ASP A 184 9.38 13.56 -14.77
CA ASP A 184 10.05 14.52 -15.63
C ASP A 184 9.93 15.96 -15.10
N ALA A 185 8.77 16.32 -14.52
CA ALA A 185 8.58 17.61 -13.86
C ALA A 185 9.48 17.77 -12.63
N GLY A 186 9.56 16.73 -11.77
CA GLY A 186 10.45 16.69 -10.61
C GLY A 186 11.93 16.83 -11.02
N TYR A 187 12.33 16.09 -12.05
CA TYR A 187 13.69 16.15 -12.57
C TYR A 187 14.05 17.59 -13.05
N ARG A 188 13.18 18.21 -13.85
CA ARG A 188 13.41 19.60 -14.33
C ARG A 188 13.47 20.60 -13.17
N ALA A 189 12.59 20.49 -12.18
CA ALA A 189 12.59 21.36 -11.01
C ALA A 189 13.89 21.23 -10.21
N THR A 190 14.41 20.01 -10.05
CA THR A 190 15.68 19.74 -9.36
C THR A 190 16.86 20.29 -10.15
N ARG A 191 16.90 20.09 -11.47
CA ARG A 191 17.96 20.61 -12.34
C ARG A 191 18.04 22.14 -12.33
N ALA A 192 16.93 22.83 -12.17
CA ALA A 192 16.91 24.29 -12.02
C ALA A 192 17.65 24.78 -10.77
N LEU A 193 17.91 23.89 -9.80
CA LEU A 193 18.62 24.18 -8.56
C LEU A 193 20.05 23.61 -8.53
N ASP A 194 20.60 23.20 -9.68
CA ASP A 194 21.92 22.58 -9.78
C ASP A 194 23.04 23.36 -9.09
N VAL A 195 23.01 24.71 -9.20
CA VAL A 195 24.02 25.56 -8.55
C VAL A 195 23.94 25.45 -7.01
N ARG A 196 22.73 25.42 -6.45
CA ARG A 196 22.55 25.24 -5.00
C ARG A 196 22.95 23.85 -4.55
N LEU A 197 22.57 22.83 -5.31
CA LEU A 197 22.88 21.42 -5.02
C LEU A 197 24.37 21.10 -5.20
N ALA A 198 25.08 21.84 -6.07
CA ALA A 198 26.53 21.63 -6.30
C ALA A 198 27.36 21.83 -5.01
N HIS A 199 26.93 22.73 -4.12
CA HIS A 199 27.61 22.93 -2.83
C HIS A 199 27.44 21.77 -1.85
N LEU A 200 26.50 20.87 -2.10
CA LEU A 200 26.25 19.69 -1.29
C LEU A 200 27.01 18.44 -1.80
N ARG A 201 27.73 18.56 -2.91
CA ARG A 201 28.55 17.46 -3.43
C ARG A 201 29.70 17.20 -2.48
N PRO A 202 29.99 15.93 -2.16
CA PRO A 202 31.20 15.59 -1.41
C PRO A 202 32.43 16.13 -2.12
N ALA A 203 33.39 16.66 -1.37
CA ALA A 203 34.69 17.10 -1.91
C ALA A 203 35.50 15.90 -2.46
N GLU A 204 35.30 14.73 -1.87
CA GLU A 204 35.91 13.46 -2.30
C GLU A 204 34.86 12.51 -2.88
N PRO A 205 35.25 11.59 -3.77
CA PRO A 205 34.36 10.55 -4.27
C PRO A 205 33.75 9.76 -3.10
N ILE A 206 32.45 9.48 -3.18
CA ILE A 206 31.80 8.63 -2.19
C ILE A 206 32.46 7.25 -2.25
N ASP A 207 32.80 6.71 -1.07
CA ASP A 207 33.40 5.39 -0.93
C ASP A 207 32.59 4.34 -1.74
N PRO A 208 33.24 3.62 -2.68
CA PRO A 208 32.58 2.59 -3.48
C PRO A 208 31.92 1.49 -2.63
N GLU A 209 32.47 1.17 -1.44
CA GLU A 209 31.86 0.21 -0.52
C GLU A 209 30.55 0.73 0.05
N LEU A 210 30.48 2.03 0.36
CA LEU A 210 29.25 2.67 0.81
C LEU A 210 28.18 2.71 -0.30
N VAL A 211 28.58 2.93 -1.54
CA VAL A 211 27.69 2.87 -2.71
C VAL A 211 27.19 1.45 -2.90
N ALA A 212 28.08 0.46 -2.83
CA ALA A 212 27.73 -0.95 -2.95
C ALA A 212 26.81 -1.42 -1.82
N ALA A 213 27.02 -0.94 -0.58
CA ALA A 213 26.15 -1.24 0.57
C ALA A 213 24.75 -0.63 0.44
N ARG A 214 24.61 0.47 -0.32
CA ARG A 214 23.33 1.13 -0.63
C ARG A 214 22.64 0.55 -1.86
N ALA A 215 23.37 -0.19 -2.70
CA ALA A 215 22.75 -0.89 -3.83
C ALA A 215 21.77 -1.94 -3.32
N PRO A 216 20.59 -2.10 -3.95
CA PRO A 216 19.67 -3.18 -3.60
C PRO A 216 20.41 -4.51 -3.69
N GLY A 217 20.51 -5.23 -2.58
CA GLY A 217 21.15 -6.54 -2.57
C GLY A 217 20.44 -7.50 -3.52
N GLU A 218 21.10 -7.98 -4.55
CA GLU A 218 20.54 -8.92 -5.55
C GLU A 218 20.22 -10.32 -4.98
N ARG A 219 20.55 -10.58 -3.71
CA ARG A 219 20.39 -11.93 -3.15
C ARG A 219 18.97 -12.15 -2.66
N THR A 220 18.16 -12.73 -3.52
CA THR A 220 16.87 -13.27 -3.16
C THR A 220 17.06 -14.39 -2.12
N PRO A 221 16.35 -14.33 -0.95
CA PRO A 221 16.53 -15.34 0.08
C PRO A 221 16.12 -16.72 -0.42
N ILE A 222 16.93 -17.75 -0.12
CA ILE A 222 16.55 -19.16 -0.35
C ILE A 222 15.54 -19.53 0.73
N ILE A 223 14.35 -19.99 0.35
CA ILE A 223 13.27 -20.32 1.27
C ILE A 223 13.42 -21.75 1.75
N THR A 224 13.62 -21.93 3.06
CA THR A 224 13.79 -23.25 3.68
C THR A 224 12.51 -23.79 4.32
N ALA A 225 11.56 -22.91 4.65
CA ALA A 225 10.29 -23.29 5.24
C ALA A 225 9.15 -22.33 4.84
N ILE A 226 7.91 -22.83 4.90
CA ILE A 226 6.70 -22.02 4.73
C ILE A 226 5.85 -22.18 5.98
N SER A 227 5.45 -21.06 6.58
CA SER A 227 4.55 -21.00 7.73
C SER A 227 3.29 -20.20 7.37
N VAL A 228 2.15 -20.58 7.94
CA VAL A 228 0.87 -19.89 7.74
C VAL A 228 0.41 -19.33 9.09
N GLU A 229 0.08 -18.05 9.09
CA GLU A 229 -0.60 -17.36 10.19
C GLU A 229 -2.00 -16.99 9.70
N ASN A 230 -3.02 -17.62 10.26
CA ASN A 230 -4.37 -17.56 9.74
C ASN A 230 -5.38 -17.39 10.87
N ASP A 231 -6.16 -16.34 10.81
CA ASP A 231 -7.28 -16.09 11.74
C ASP A 231 -8.66 -16.25 11.06
N SER A 232 -8.68 -16.77 9.82
CA SER A 232 -9.91 -17.00 9.08
C SER A 232 -10.55 -18.36 9.40
N LYS A 233 -11.75 -18.60 8.89
CA LYS A 233 -12.45 -19.89 9.00
C LYS A 233 -11.90 -20.97 8.05
N VAL A 234 -11.08 -20.57 7.07
CA VAL A 234 -10.49 -21.49 6.07
C VAL A 234 -9.27 -22.18 6.68
N SER A 235 -9.03 -23.46 6.37
CA SER A 235 -7.88 -24.19 6.91
C SER A 235 -6.56 -23.69 6.32
N ASP A 236 -5.47 -23.81 7.09
CA ASP A 236 -4.11 -23.50 6.64
C ASP A 236 -3.71 -24.33 5.41
N ASP A 237 -4.24 -25.56 5.26
CA ASP A 237 -3.95 -26.41 4.11
C ASP A 237 -4.48 -25.81 2.80
N VAL A 238 -5.63 -25.12 2.85
CA VAL A 238 -6.16 -24.40 1.69
C VAL A 238 -5.23 -23.26 1.31
N ILE A 239 -4.76 -22.49 2.29
CA ILE A 239 -3.81 -21.40 2.05
C ILE A 239 -2.51 -21.97 1.46
N ARG A 240 -1.98 -23.01 2.09
CA ARG A 240 -0.72 -23.65 1.70
C ARG A 240 -0.80 -24.25 0.29
N TYR A 241 -1.94 -24.78 -0.13
CA TYR A 241 -2.18 -25.33 -1.47
C TYR A 241 -1.95 -24.30 -2.59
N TYR A 242 -2.27 -23.03 -2.34
CA TYR A 242 -2.08 -21.96 -3.34
C TYR A 242 -0.66 -21.39 -3.38
N ILE A 243 0.19 -21.70 -2.41
CA ILE A 243 1.59 -21.21 -2.37
C ILE A 243 2.49 -22.20 -3.10
N ARG A 244 2.96 -21.80 -4.27
CA ARG A 244 3.76 -22.66 -5.19
C ARG A 244 5.26 -22.42 -5.06
N GLN A 245 5.74 -21.74 -3.98
CA GLN A 245 7.16 -21.60 -3.69
C GLN A 245 7.78 -22.97 -3.40
N THR A 246 8.86 -23.30 -4.11
CA THR A 246 9.66 -24.51 -3.87
C THR A 246 10.61 -24.26 -2.69
N LEU A 247 10.70 -25.21 -1.77
CA LEU A 247 11.67 -25.15 -0.67
C LEU A 247 13.07 -25.48 -1.21
N GLY A 248 14.09 -24.79 -0.67
CA GLY A 248 15.47 -24.89 -1.11
C GLY A 248 15.81 -24.00 -2.31
N GLU A 249 14.82 -23.30 -2.89
CA GLU A 249 15.01 -22.38 -4.01
C GLU A 249 14.93 -20.92 -3.57
N PRO A 250 15.52 -19.99 -4.35
CA PRO A 250 15.33 -18.56 -4.14
C PRO A 250 13.86 -18.18 -4.21
N LEU A 251 13.46 -17.16 -3.41
CA LEU A 251 12.09 -16.63 -3.40
C LEU A 251 11.69 -16.16 -4.80
N ASN A 252 10.67 -16.76 -5.38
CA ASN A 252 10.11 -16.35 -6.66
C ASN A 252 9.01 -15.31 -6.44
N LEU A 253 9.40 -14.03 -6.42
CA LEU A 253 8.50 -12.91 -6.16
C LEU A 253 7.34 -12.84 -7.16
N SER A 254 7.61 -13.03 -8.45
CA SER A 254 6.57 -12.97 -9.50
C SER A 254 5.52 -14.05 -9.33
N ARG A 255 5.95 -15.29 -9.02
CA ARG A 255 5.03 -16.40 -8.73
C ARG A 255 4.26 -16.15 -7.44
N LEU A 256 4.94 -15.69 -6.40
CA LEU A 256 4.33 -15.42 -5.10
C LEU A 256 3.26 -14.32 -5.20
N GLN A 257 3.49 -13.25 -5.97
CA GLN A 257 2.47 -12.22 -6.23
C GLN A 257 1.20 -12.80 -6.86
N VAL A 258 1.34 -13.70 -7.84
CA VAL A 258 0.20 -14.38 -8.45
C VAL A 258 -0.53 -15.27 -7.43
N ASP A 259 0.22 -16.02 -6.61
CA ASP A 259 -0.33 -16.89 -5.57
C ASP A 259 -1.12 -16.08 -4.53
N MET A 260 -0.54 -14.99 -4.04
CA MET A 260 -1.19 -14.08 -3.08
C MET A 260 -2.43 -13.41 -3.67
N GLY A 261 -2.37 -12.98 -4.94
CA GLY A 261 -3.52 -12.43 -5.65
C GLY A 261 -4.64 -13.46 -5.81
N THR A 262 -4.30 -14.73 -6.05
CA THR A 262 -5.25 -15.83 -6.13
C THR A 262 -5.92 -16.12 -4.80
N LEU A 263 -5.14 -16.20 -3.71
CA LEU A 263 -5.65 -16.36 -2.35
C LEU A 263 -6.62 -15.23 -1.98
N TYR A 264 -6.21 -13.98 -2.21
CA TYR A 264 -7.07 -12.82 -1.96
C TYR A 264 -8.37 -12.87 -2.79
N GLY A 265 -8.27 -13.37 -4.03
CA GLY A 265 -9.40 -13.55 -4.94
C GLY A 265 -10.42 -14.59 -4.50
N LEU A 266 -10.12 -15.45 -3.53
CA LEU A 266 -11.06 -16.42 -2.95
C LEU A 266 -12.16 -15.75 -2.11
N ASP A 267 -11.99 -14.47 -1.78
CA ASP A 267 -12.98 -13.64 -1.07
C ASP A 267 -13.23 -14.01 0.41
N TYR A 268 -12.38 -14.87 0.99
CA TYR A 268 -12.43 -15.22 2.43
C TYR A 268 -11.65 -14.25 3.30
N PHE A 269 -10.67 -13.58 2.71
CA PHE A 269 -9.69 -12.78 3.41
C PHE A 269 -9.94 -11.29 3.24
N GLU A 270 -9.78 -10.54 4.30
CA GLU A 270 -9.71 -9.08 4.28
C GLU A 270 -8.33 -8.63 3.83
N GLN A 271 -7.29 -9.39 4.22
CA GLN A 271 -5.90 -9.11 3.92
C GLN A 271 -5.13 -10.41 3.76
N VAL A 272 -4.23 -10.46 2.77
CA VAL A 272 -3.26 -11.54 2.60
C VAL A 272 -1.89 -10.90 2.40
N GLN A 273 -0.93 -11.25 3.25
CA GLN A 273 0.42 -10.70 3.22
C GLN A 273 1.45 -11.82 3.31
N TYR A 274 2.69 -11.54 2.95
CA TYR A 274 3.80 -12.43 3.21
C TYR A 274 4.96 -11.64 3.82
N ARG A 275 5.82 -12.34 4.52
CA ARG A 275 7.12 -11.83 4.95
C ARG A 275 8.13 -12.97 5.01
N VAL A 276 9.39 -12.66 4.80
CA VAL A 276 10.47 -13.62 5.01
C VAL A 276 11.08 -13.34 6.38
N VAL A 277 11.13 -14.36 7.21
CA VAL A 277 11.73 -14.29 8.56
C VAL A 277 12.99 -15.13 8.56
N LYS A 278 14.12 -14.49 8.81
CA LYS A 278 15.40 -15.17 8.96
C LYS A 278 15.57 -15.65 10.41
N LYS A 279 15.82 -16.94 10.58
CA LYS A 279 16.12 -17.55 11.87
C LYS A 279 17.39 -18.40 11.76
N GLY A 280 18.53 -17.83 12.14
CA GLY A 280 19.84 -18.45 11.90
C GLY A 280 20.16 -18.53 10.41
N GLN A 281 20.34 -19.74 9.90
CA GLN A 281 20.56 -20.02 8.47
C GLN A 281 19.23 -20.19 7.69
N ASP A 282 18.12 -20.33 8.36
CA ASP A 282 16.81 -20.62 7.77
C ASP A 282 16.07 -19.33 7.42
N ASN A 283 15.46 -19.32 6.22
CA ASN A 283 14.53 -18.28 5.80
C ASN A 283 13.13 -18.89 5.68
N THR A 284 12.25 -18.53 6.60
CA THR A 284 10.86 -18.95 6.58
C THR A 284 10.01 -17.94 5.84
N LEU A 285 9.31 -18.37 4.79
CA LEU A 285 8.25 -17.60 4.16
C LEU A 285 6.99 -17.72 5.02
N VAL A 286 6.61 -16.64 5.68
CA VAL A 286 5.40 -16.57 6.50
C VAL A 286 4.28 -15.93 5.68
N ILE A 287 3.19 -16.65 5.50
CA ILE A 287 1.96 -16.18 4.86
C ILE A 287 0.97 -15.81 5.95
N SER A 288 0.59 -14.54 6.02
CA SER A 288 -0.41 -14.05 6.97
C SER A 288 -1.73 -13.81 6.24
N ALA A 289 -2.78 -14.50 6.66
CA ALA A 289 -4.12 -14.42 6.06
C ALA A 289 -5.12 -13.99 7.14
N ARG A 290 -5.64 -12.77 7.03
CA ARG A 290 -6.64 -12.22 7.94
C ARG A 290 -8.03 -12.43 7.36
N GLY A 291 -8.91 -13.07 8.13
CA GLY A 291 -10.31 -13.30 7.77
C GLY A 291 -11.13 -12.01 7.74
N LYS A 292 -12.18 -11.96 6.93
CA LYS A 292 -13.09 -10.83 6.86
C LYS A 292 -13.89 -10.69 8.17
N ARG A 293 -13.77 -9.56 8.83
CA ARG A 293 -14.55 -9.22 10.05
C ARG A 293 -16.04 -9.03 9.76
N SER A 294 -16.40 -8.53 8.58
CA SER A 294 -17.79 -8.34 8.14
C SER A 294 -18.51 -9.63 7.76
N GLY A 295 -17.88 -10.78 7.95
CA GLY A 295 -18.36 -12.06 7.45
C GLY A 295 -18.10 -12.26 5.96
N THR A 296 -18.42 -13.47 5.48
CA THR A 296 -18.20 -13.89 4.09
C THR A 296 -19.51 -14.07 3.33
N ASP A 297 -20.64 -13.76 3.98
CA ASP A 297 -21.98 -13.95 3.44
C ASP A 297 -22.49 -12.68 2.77
N TYR A 298 -23.14 -12.82 1.63
CA TYR A 298 -23.63 -11.70 0.84
C TYR A 298 -25.09 -11.90 0.45
N LEU A 299 -25.93 -10.90 0.78
CA LEU A 299 -27.25 -10.74 0.20
C LEU A 299 -27.15 -9.68 -0.91
N ARG A 300 -27.53 -10.05 -2.12
CA ARG A 300 -27.65 -9.13 -3.25
C ARG A 300 -29.10 -8.98 -3.62
N LEU A 301 -29.56 -7.73 -3.68
CA LEU A 301 -30.87 -7.37 -4.20
C LEU A 301 -30.64 -6.70 -5.56
N GLY A 302 -31.36 -7.11 -6.56
CA GLY A 302 -31.34 -6.53 -7.90
C GLY A 302 -32.73 -6.08 -8.28
N LEU A 303 -32.88 -4.82 -8.71
CA LEU A 303 -34.08 -4.29 -9.33
C LEU A 303 -33.74 -3.95 -10.79
N ASN A 304 -34.45 -4.58 -11.72
CA ASN A 304 -34.39 -4.24 -13.12
C ASN A 304 -35.72 -3.63 -13.54
N LEU A 305 -35.68 -2.39 -14.00
CA LEU A 305 -36.82 -1.66 -14.53
C LEU A 305 -36.60 -1.52 -16.04
N SER A 306 -37.54 -1.99 -16.84
CA SER A 306 -37.56 -1.77 -18.29
C SER A 306 -38.88 -1.20 -18.70
N ASP A 307 -38.84 -0.17 -19.53
CA ASP A 307 -39.99 0.51 -20.12
C ASP A 307 -39.75 0.62 -21.64
N ASP A 308 -40.70 0.18 -22.47
CA ASP A 308 -40.56 0.25 -23.92
C ASP A 308 -41.06 1.57 -24.52
N MET A 309 -41.45 2.54 -23.68
CA MET A 309 -42.06 3.82 -24.06
C MET A 309 -43.35 3.70 -24.93
N ARG A 310 -43.93 2.50 -25.00
CA ARG A 310 -45.16 2.20 -25.74
C ARG A 310 -46.28 1.73 -24.82
N GLY A 311 -46.03 1.77 -23.48
CA GLY A 311 -47.01 1.46 -22.45
C GLY A 311 -46.76 0.13 -21.72
N ASP A 312 -45.74 -0.63 -22.09
CA ASP A 312 -45.36 -1.87 -21.40
C ASP A 312 -44.17 -1.61 -20.49
N SER A 313 -44.43 -1.59 -19.18
CA SER A 313 -43.38 -1.51 -18.16
C SER A 313 -43.24 -2.85 -17.46
N ALA A 314 -42.03 -3.34 -17.36
CA ALA A 314 -41.70 -4.55 -16.61
C ALA A 314 -40.71 -4.25 -15.47
N PHE A 315 -40.98 -4.78 -14.29
CA PHE A 315 -40.05 -4.78 -13.20
C PHE A 315 -39.70 -6.20 -12.77
N ASN A 316 -38.43 -6.44 -12.54
CA ASN A 316 -37.95 -7.71 -12.02
C ASN A 316 -37.19 -7.44 -10.72
N LEU A 317 -37.61 -8.06 -9.64
CA LEU A 317 -36.93 -8.04 -8.36
C LEU A 317 -36.22 -9.38 -8.19
N GLY A 318 -34.90 -9.34 -8.09
CA GLY A 318 -34.07 -10.50 -7.83
C GLY A 318 -33.40 -10.41 -6.47
N ALA A 319 -33.32 -11.52 -5.75
CA ALA A 319 -32.51 -11.64 -4.54
C ALA A 319 -31.59 -12.85 -4.69
N SER A 320 -30.32 -12.69 -4.34
CA SER A 320 -29.39 -13.81 -4.25
C SER A 320 -28.66 -13.78 -2.93
N TYR A 321 -28.58 -14.92 -2.27
CA TYR A 321 -27.84 -15.09 -1.03
C TYR A 321 -26.69 -16.06 -1.27
N ARG A 322 -25.49 -15.64 -0.86
CA ARG A 322 -24.27 -16.46 -0.94
C ARG A 322 -23.70 -16.61 0.46
N MET A 323 -23.55 -17.86 0.89
CA MET A 323 -22.77 -18.25 2.05
C MET A 323 -21.41 -18.76 1.59
N ASN A 324 -20.34 -18.15 2.10
CA ASN A 324 -18.96 -18.58 1.84
C ASN A 324 -18.37 -19.20 3.12
N GLY A 325 -17.51 -20.22 2.95
CA GLY A 325 -16.80 -20.83 4.08
C GLY A 325 -17.72 -21.63 5.01
N ILE A 326 -18.68 -22.39 4.45
CA ILE A 326 -19.57 -23.28 5.21
C ILE A 326 -18.76 -24.34 5.97
N ASN A 327 -17.61 -24.72 5.43
CA ASN A 327 -16.67 -25.63 6.07
C ASN A 327 -15.23 -25.10 5.96
N ARG A 328 -14.30 -25.75 6.66
CA ARG A 328 -12.88 -25.39 6.68
C ARG A 328 -12.18 -25.51 5.29
N LEU A 329 -12.79 -26.19 4.34
CA LEU A 329 -12.28 -26.31 2.97
C LEU A 329 -12.81 -25.20 2.04
N GLY A 330 -13.62 -24.28 2.56
CA GLY A 330 -14.15 -23.15 1.78
C GLY A 330 -15.32 -23.54 0.88
N ALA A 331 -16.21 -24.44 1.31
CA ALA A 331 -17.42 -24.74 0.58
C ALA A 331 -18.33 -23.49 0.53
N GLU A 332 -19.01 -23.32 -0.60
CA GLU A 332 -19.92 -22.19 -0.83
C GLU A 332 -21.33 -22.71 -1.16
N TRP A 333 -22.32 -21.96 -0.74
CA TRP A 333 -23.71 -22.16 -1.13
C TRP A 333 -24.25 -20.86 -1.74
N LEU A 334 -24.87 -20.97 -2.91
CA LEU A 334 -25.48 -19.87 -3.62
C LEU A 334 -26.93 -20.23 -3.92
N THR A 335 -27.88 -19.39 -3.46
CA THR A 335 -29.27 -19.42 -3.86
C THR A 335 -29.61 -18.15 -4.64
N ARG A 336 -30.50 -18.29 -5.64
CA ARG A 336 -30.96 -17.17 -6.48
C ARG A 336 -32.47 -17.16 -6.54
#